data_401f802bb9e971dc710137533dc84958
#
_entry.id   401f802bb9e971dc710137533dc84958
#
_cell.length_a   1.000
_cell.length_b   1.000
_cell.length_c   1.000
_cell.angle_alpha   90.00
_cell.angle_beta   90.00
_cell.angle_gamma   90.00
#
_symmetry.space_group_name_H-M   'P 1'
#
loop_
_entity.id
_entity.type
_entity.pdbx_description
1 polymer ?
#
loop_
_entity_poly.entity_id
_entity_poly.type
_entity_poly.pdbx_seq_one_letter_code
_entity_poly.pdbx_strand_id
1 'polypeptide(L)'
;MRFGLAPVLLLAAFPAVAAEIVIGQSAPLSGSNAELGNDIRNGALAYFKKVNDAGGLPQGKIRFVTLDDKNQTKLSEENTKKLVNEERVVALFGYASSTLSIPAMPTVAQMKVPFFAPFTGADTIRKQNDYVYTVRSSYADEIGKIVNFWGNLGSTRVAVLHYDDKVGKENYDTVAQALKKFGSTPTSIAVKRNTDVAAEQVKQVLDANPNVLLVTTSYAPAAQLVKQLKGSGKQYMVTSLSFAGASQLGKALGPDATGVSVAIDVPAPRAQTIPVVHECTEAWAAAGQKEPMSVTAMESCIAAKVLVEGMRHAGKEVTRASLQHSLDGLGRYDAGGYVVQFKPGSHYSGTFVSIALLTPSGEVRE
;
A
#
# COMPACT_ATOMS: atom_id res chain seq x y z
N MET A 1 -54.66 23.50 -54.23
CA MET A 1 -53.53 23.67 -53.37
C MET A 1 -53.62 22.67 -52.24
N ARG A 2 -52.79 21.63 -52.25
CA ARG A 2 -52.71 20.62 -51.18
C ARG A 2 -51.43 20.89 -50.38
N PHE A 3 -51.61 21.36 -49.16
CA PHE A 3 -50.45 21.51 -48.22
C PHE A 3 -50.14 20.15 -47.60
N GLY A 4 -49.00 19.63 -47.94
CA GLY A 4 -48.43 18.42 -47.26
C GLY A 4 -47.79 18.83 -45.95
N LEU A 5 -48.33 18.34 -44.82
CA LEU A 5 -47.62 18.37 -43.53
C LEU A 5 -46.50 17.31 -43.52
N ALA A 6 -45.25 17.75 -43.42
CA ALA A 6 -44.12 16.85 -43.16
C ALA A 6 -44.10 16.54 -41.67
N PRO A 7 -43.92 15.27 -41.25
CA PRO A 7 -43.79 14.96 -39.84
C PRO A 7 -42.41 15.37 -39.33
N VAL A 8 -42.36 16.22 -38.31
CA VAL A 8 -41.16 16.54 -37.55
C VAL A 8 -40.89 15.37 -36.59
N LEU A 9 -39.85 14.55 -36.90
CA LEU A 9 -39.36 13.55 -35.98
C LEU A 9 -38.60 14.28 -34.85
N LEU A 10 -39.20 14.35 -33.67
CA LEU A 10 -38.47 14.70 -32.43
C LEU A 10 -37.56 13.52 -32.05
N LEU A 11 -36.26 13.63 -32.30
CA LEU A 11 -35.27 12.74 -31.69
C LEU A 11 -35.25 13.05 -30.19
N ALA A 12 -35.84 12.19 -29.38
CA ALA A 12 -35.64 12.19 -27.92
C ALA A 12 -34.18 11.82 -27.63
N ALA A 13 -33.38 12.82 -27.26
CA ALA A 13 -32.03 12.58 -26.72
C ALA A 13 -32.18 11.93 -25.32
N PHE A 14 -32.07 10.62 -25.25
CA PHE A 14 -31.88 9.93 -23.96
C PHE A 14 -30.56 10.39 -23.38
N PRO A 15 -30.51 10.84 -22.12
CA PRO A 15 -29.23 11.11 -21.47
C PRO A 15 -28.44 9.80 -21.45
N ALA A 16 -27.30 9.77 -22.13
CA ALA A 16 -26.36 8.67 -22.03
C ALA A 16 -25.92 8.63 -20.56
N VAL A 17 -26.35 7.63 -19.81
CA VAL A 17 -25.79 7.34 -18.48
C VAL A 17 -24.32 7.03 -18.72
N ALA A 18 -23.44 7.89 -18.23
CA ALA A 18 -22.02 7.67 -18.34
C ALA A 18 -21.68 6.29 -17.74
N ALA A 19 -21.02 5.44 -18.52
CA ALA A 19 -20.65 4.12 -18.05
C ALA A 19 -19.80 4.24 -16.74
N GLU A 20 -20.04 3.34 -15.81
CA GLU A 20 -19.26 3.29 -14.57
C GLU A 20 -18.12 2.26 -14.68
N ILE A 21 -16.91 2.69 -14.33
CA ILE A 21 -15.76 1.82 -14.19
C ILE A 21 -15.63 1.51 -12.69
N VAL A 22 -15.99 0.28 -12.31
CA VAL A 22 -16.07 -0.10 -10.89
C VAL A 22 -14.77 -0.71 -10.43
N ILE A 23 -14.13 -0.08 -9.43
CA ILE A 23 -12.93 -0.57 -8.75
C ILE A 23 -13.31 -0.98 -7.33
N GLY A 24 -12.82 -2.13 -6.86
CA GLY A 24 -13.19 -2.68 -5.56
C GLY A 24 -12.04 -2.72 -4.57
N GLN A 25 -12.33 -2.45 -3.30
CA GLN A 25 -11.38 -2.57 -2.21
C GLN A 25 -11.99 -3.31 -1.03
N SER A 26 -11.24 -4.23 -0.42
CA SER A 26 -11.44 -4.68 0.95
C SER A 26 -10.29 -4.12 1.79
N ALA A 27 -10.62 -3.43 2.88
CA ALA A 27 -9.65 -2.80 3.76
C ALA A 27 -10.17 -2.71 5.20
N PRO A 28 -9.30 -2.67 6.22
CA PRO A 28 -9.71 -2.43 7.59
C PRO A 28 -10.12 -0.96 7.74
N LEU A 29 -11.42 -0.68 7.72
CA LEU A 29 -11.96 0.66 7.92
C LEU A 29 -12.38 0.90 9.37
N SER A 30 -12.48 -0.17 10.14
CA SER A 30 -12.72 -0.17 11.58
C SER A 30 -11.83 -1.20 12.30
N GLY A 31 -11.74 -1.11 13.63
CA GLY A 31 -10.91 -2.02 14.45
C GLY A 31 -9.40 -1.75 14.30
N SER A 32 -8.60 -2.81 14.48
CA SER A 32 -7.14 -2.70 14.37
C SER A 32 -6.71 -2.39 12.93
N ASN A 33 -5.70 -1.55 12.77
CA ASN A 33 -5.20 -1.01 11.51
C ASN A 33 -6.20 -0.13 10.71
N ALA A 34 -7.26 0.38 11.34
CA ALA A 34 -8.26 1.23 10.69
C ALA A 34 -7.64 2.51 10.09
N GLU A 35 -6.69 3.15 10.77
CA GLU A 35 -6.01 4.32 10.23
C GLU A 35 -5.27 3.99 8.91
N LEU A 36 -4.57 2.84 8.87
CA LEU A 36 -3.87 2.39 7.68
C LEU A 36 -4.85 2.15 6.52
N GLY A 37 -5.94 1.40 6.78
CA GLY A 37 -6.95 1.11 5.76
C GLY A 37 -7.66 2.36 5.24
N ASN A 38 -7.98 3.30 6.13
CA ASN A 38 -8.59 4.57 5.75
C ASN A 38 -7.64 5.44 4.92
N ASP A 39 -6.35 5.49 5.25
CA ASP A 39 -5.37 6.24 4.47
C ASP A 39 -5.21 5.67 3.05
N ILE A 40 -5.14 4.34 2.92
CA ILE A 40 -5.10 3.68 1.60
C ILE A 40 -6.35 4.02 0.79
N ARG A 41 -7.54 3.90 1.41
CA ARG A 41 -8.80 4.26 0.75
C ARG A 41 -8.83 5.72 0.32
N ASN A 42 -8.52 6.62 1.24
CA ASN A 42 -8.67 8.06 1.02
C ASN A 42 -7.66 8.59 0.00
N GLY A 43 -6.43 8.06 -0.04
CA GLY A 43 -5.44 8.39 -1.06
C GLY A 43 -5.92 8.06 -2.46
N ALA A 44 -6.48 6.86 -2.66
CA ALA A 44 -7.06 6.45 -3.94
C ALA A 44 -8.30 7.29 -4.30
N LEU A 45 -9.22 7.48 -3.34
CA LEU A 45 -10.43 8.29 -3.54
C LEU A 45 -10.10 9.72 -3.96
N ALA A 46 -9.08 10.33 -3.37
CA ALA A 46 -8.66 11.69 -3.74
C ALA A 46 -8.29 11.78 -5.22
N TYR A 47 -7.51 10.81 -5.72
CA TYR A 47 -7.13 10.79 -7.12
C TYR A 47 -8.29 10.44 -8.06
N PHE A 48 -9.10 9.44 -7.72
CA PHE A 48 -10.29 9.08 -8.52
C PHE A 48 -11.29 10.22 -8.59
N LYS A 49 -11.50 10.94 -7.47
CA LYS A 49 -12.34 12.15 -7.44
C LYS A 49 -11.78 13.23 -8.36
N LYS A 50 -10.48 13.53 -8.31
CA LYS A 50 -9.83 14.47 -9.22
C LYS A 50 -10.11 14.13 -10.68
N VAL A 51 -9.98 12.86 -11.07
CA VAL A 51 -10.26 12.40 -12.43
C VAL A 51 -11.73 12.60 -12.80
N ASN A 52 -12.64 12.22 -11.90
CA ASN A 52 -14.08 12.34 -12.12
C ASN A 52 -14.54 13.79 -12.21
N ASP A 53 -13.98 14.69 -11.40
CA ASP A 53 -14.27 16.13 -11.42
C ASP A 53 -13.79 16.79 -12.72
N ALA A 54 -12.72 16.27 -13.31
CA ALA A 54 -12.22 16.68 -14.62
C ALA A 54 -13.01 16.10 -15.82
N GLY A 55 -14.16 15.44 -15.56
CA GLY A 55 -15.04 14.86 -16.58
C GLY A 55 -14.99 13.34 -16.66
N GLY A 56 -14.09 12.67 -15.93
CA GLY A 56 -13.89 11.23 -15.95
C GLY A 56 -12.93 10.78 -17.05
N LEU A 57 -13.01 9.51 -17.38
CA LEU A 57 -12.28 8.89 -18.50
C LEU A 57 -13.18 8.85 -19.74
N PRO A 58 -12.61 8.74 -20.95
CA PRO A 58 -13.42 8.54 -22.16
C PRO A 58 -14.40 7.34 -22.06
N GLN A 59 -14.03 6.34 -21.27
CA GLN A 59 -14.81 5.12 -21.05
C GLN A 59 -15.87 5.25 -19.94
N GLY A 60 -15.82 6.32 -19.12
CA GLY A 60 -16.80 6.56 -18.05
C GLY A 60 -16.19 7.12 -16.78
N LYS A 61 -17.02 7.22 -15.74
CA LYS A 61 -16.60 7.67 -14.41
C LYS A 61 -16.14 6.50 -13.54
N ILE A 62 -15.17 6.75 -12.66
CA ILE A 62 -14.66 5.74 -11.73
C ILE A 62 -15.55 5.71 -10.49
N ARG A 63 -16.10 4.53 -10.18
CA ARG A 63 -16.78 4.25 -8.92
C ARG A 63 -15.89 3.35 -8.06
N PHE A 64 -15.49 3.82 -6.90
CA PHE A 64 -14.66 3.08 -5.97
C PHE A 64 -15.51 2.52 -4.83
N VAL A 65 -15.67 1.21 -4.81
CA VAL A 65 -16.44 0.46 -3.81
C VAL A 65 -15.50 -0.09 -2.77
N THR A 66 -15.68 0.30 -1.51
CA THR A 66 -14.85 -0.16 -0.40
C THR A 66 -15.68 -0.91 0.62
N LEU A 67 -15.24 -2.09 1.03
CA LEU A 67 -15.85 -2.93 2.04
C LEU A 67 -14.92 -3.08 3.25
N ASP A 68 -15.48 -2.95 4.45
CA ASP A 68 -14.72 -3.10 5.70
C ASP A 68 -14.47 -4.58 5.99
N ASP A 69 -13.20 -4.97 6.13
CA ASP A 69 -12.80 -6.33 6.54
C ASP A 69 -12.42 -6.42 8.03
N LYS A 70 -12.42 -5.30 8.75
CA LYS A 70 -12.11 -5.24 10.19
C LYS A 70 -10.77 -5.90 10.54
N ASN A 71 -9.84 -5.92 9.59
CA ASN A 71 -8.56 -6.64 9.69
C ASN A 71 -8.71 -8.17 9.90
N GLN A 72 -9.75 -8.76 9.31
CA GLN A 72 -10.08 -10.19 9.41
C GLN A 72 -9.99 -10.86 8.04
N THR A 73 -9.22 -11.94 7.96
CA THR A 73 -8.97 -12.69 6.71
C THR A 73 -10.25 -13.25 6.09
N LYS A 74 -11.17 -13.74 6.93
CA LYS A 74 -12.46 -14.29 6.48
C LYS A 74 -13.32 -13.22 5.82
N LEU A 75 -13.42 -12.03 6.45
CA LEU A 75 -14.17 -10.91 5.87
C LEU A 75 -13.53 -10.41 4.59
N SER A 76 -12.19 -10.37 4.51
CA SER A 76 -11.49 -10.01 3.27
C SER A 76 -11.82 -10.95 2.13
N GLU A 77 -11.89 -12.27 2.38
CA GLU A 77 -12.30 -13.27 1.39
C GLU A 77 -13.76 -13.07 0.94
N GLU A 78 -14.68 -12.90 1.90
CA GLU A 78 -16.11 -12.66 1.62
C GLU A 78 -16.31 -11.37 0.82
N ASN A 79 -15.66 -10.28 1.23
CA ASN A 79 -15.66 -9.00 0.53
C ASN A 79 -15.13 -9.14 -0.91
N THR A 80 -14.06 -9.90 -1.10
CA THR A 80 -13.50 -10.15 -2.44
C THR A 80 -14.53 -10.81 -3.34
N LYS A 81 -15.20 -11.87 -2.87
CA LYS A 81 -16.26 -12.55 -3.63
C LYS A 81 -17.40 -11.63 -3.98
N LYS A 82 -17.83 -10.78 -3.02
CA LYS A 82 -18.88 -9.80 -3.24
C LYS A 82 -18.49 -8.74 -4.27
N LEU A 83 -17.31 -8.15 -4.14
CA LEU A 83 -16.80 -7.16 -5.11
C LEU A 83 -16.72 -7.73 -6.53
N VAL A 84 -16.25 -8.98 -6.66
CA VAL A 84 -16.03 -9.60 -7.97
C VAL A 84 -17.34 -10.07 -8.62
N ASN A 85 -18.27 -10.66 -7.86
CA ASN A 85 -19.46 -11.32 -8.39
C ASN A 85 -20.69 -10.41 -8.42
N GLU A 86 -20.89 -9.57 -7.38
CA GLU A 86 -22.05 -8.70 -7.25
C GLU A 86 -21.77 -7.29 -7.82
N GLU A 87 -20.68 -6.64 -7.36
CA GLU A 87 -20.28 -5.32 -7.84
C GLU A 87 -19.61 -5.33 -9.22
N ARG A 88 -19.22 -6.51 -9.71
CA ARG A 88 -18.61 -6.73 -11.03
C ARG A 88 -17.39 -5.85 -11.29
N VAL A 89 -16.56 -5.65 -10.29
CA VAL A 89 -15.38 -4.79 -10.39
C VAL A 89 -14.46 -5.22 -11.53
N VAL A 90 -13.87 -4.24 -12.22
CA VAL A 90 -12.87 -4.48 -13.28
C VAL A 90 -11.47 -4.69 -12.70
N ALA A 91 -11.23 -4.20 -11.49
CA ALA A 91 -10.01 -4.45 -10.72
C ALA A 91 -10.30 -4.43 -9.22
N LEU A 92 -9.50 -5.19 -8.45
CA LEU A 92 -9.33 -5.03 -7.01
C LEU A 92 -8.16 -4.07 -6.76
N PHE A 93 -8.22 -3.29 -5.67
CA PHE A 93 -7.23 -2.27 -5.37
C PHE A 93 -6.87 -2.21 -3.89
N GLY A 94 -5.58 -2.09 -3.57
CA GLY A 94 -5.10 -1.54 -2.30
C GLY A 94 -5.52 -2.30 -1.04
N TYR A 95 -5.55 -3.64 -1.02
CA TYR A 95 -5.81 -4.40 0.20
C TYR A 95 -4.65 -4.21 1.19
N ALA A 96 -4.99 -4.01 2.46
CA ALA A 96 -4.10 -3.40 3.46
C ALA A 96 -3.02 -4.32 4.08
N SER A 97 -2.76 -5.50 3.56
CA SER A 97 -1.66 -6.38 4.00
C SER A 97 -1.57 -7.66 3.20
N SER A 98 -0.46 -8.39 3.33
CA SER A 98 -0.36 -9.75 2.78
C SER A 98 -1.45 -10.67 3.33
N THR A 99 -1.71 -10.59 4.63
CA THR A 99 -2.69 -11.45 5.32
C THR A 99 -4.11 -11.23 4.81
N LEU A 100 -4.47 -10.01 4.45
CA LEU A 100 -5.77 -9.68 3.85
C LEU A 100 -5.79 -9.91 2.33
N SER A 101 -4.63 -9.88 1.67
CA SER A 101 -4.52 -10.11 0.22
C SER A 101 -4.50 -11.60 -0.15
N ILE A 102 -3.86 -12.47 0.66
CA ILE A 102 -3.74 -13.92 0.38
C ILE A 102 -5.12 -14.59 0.17
N PRO A 103 -6.15 -14.34 0.99
CA PRO A 103 -7.47 -14.94 0.79
C PRO A 103 -8.18 -14.52 -0.50
N ALA A 104 -7.80 -13.39 -1.09
CA ALA A 104 -8.33 -12.92 -2.37
C ALA A 104 -7.76 -13.70 -3.57
N MET A 105 -6.56 -14.27 -3.45
CA MET A 105 -5.80 -14.81 -4.57
C MET A 105 -6.52 -15.92 -5.35
N PRO A 106 -7.24 -16.89 -4.72
CA PRO A 106 -8.01 -17.89 -5.47
C PRO A 106 -9.07 -17.26 -6.38
N THR A 107 -9.82 -16.27 -5.85
CA THR A 107 -10.84 -15.54 -6.62
C THR A 107 -10.21 -14.70 -7.73
N VAL A 108 -9.10 -14.03 -7.46
CA VAL A 108 -8.31 -13.24 -8.44
C VAL A 108 -7.92 -14.12 -9.62
N ALA A 109 -7.34 -15.30 -9.37
CA ALA A 109 -6.89 -16.22 -10.40
C ALA A 109 -8.06 -16.82 -11.19
N GLN A 110 -9.09 -17.32 -10.50
CA GLN A 110 -10.26 -17.96 -11.12
C GLN A 110 -11.04 -16.98 -12.00
N MET A 111 -11.24 -15.76 -11.52
CA MET A 111 -12.07 -14.74 -12.19
C MET A 111 -11.27 -13.81 -13.08
N LYS A 112 -9.95 -14.00 -13.17
CA LYS A 112 -9.01 -13.21 -13.98
C LYS A 112 -9.16 -11.71 -13.71
N VAL A 113 -9.20 -11.32 -12.42
CA VAL A 113 -9.39 -9.93 -12.01
C VAL A 113 -8.03 -9.28 -11.74
N PRO A 114 -7.65 -8.22 -12.43
CA PRO A 114 -6.48 -7.44 -12.04
C PRO A 114 -6.56 -7.03 -10.55
N PHE A 115 -5.54 -7.40 -9.78
CA PHE A 115 -5.39 -7.01 -8.38
C PHE A 115 -4.25 -6.00 -8.29
N PHE A 116 -4.62 -4.73 -8.21
CA PHE A 116 -3.70 -3.61 -8.33
C PHE A 116 -3.27 -3.08 -6.98
N ALA A 117 -1.98 -2.88 -6.81
CA ALA A 117 -1.34 -2.25 -5.66
C ALA A 117 -1.81 -2.80 -4.29
N PRO A 118 -1.82 -4.12 -4.05
CA PRO A 118 -1.97 -4.60 -2.68
C PRO A 118 -0.87 -3.96 -1.82
N PHE A 119 -1.24 -3.45 -0.64
CA PHE A 119 -0.34 -2.74 0.26
C PHE A 119 0.55 -3.73 1.01
N THR A 120 1.45 -4.36 0.26
CA THR A 120 2.41 -5.34 0.76
C THR A 120 3.60 -5.50 -0.18
N GLY A 121 4.79 -5.59 0.39
CA GLY A 121 6.03 -5.92 -0.32
C GLY A 121 6.37 -7.43 -0.31
N ALA A 122 5.47 -8.30 0.18
CA ALA A 122 5.74 -9.73 0.32
C ALA A 122 5.83 -10.45 -1.03
N ASP A 123 6.88 -11.23 -1.24
CA ASP A 123 7.07 -12.03 -2.45
C ASP A 123 5.97 -13.06 -2.67
N THR A 124 5.40 -13.59 -1.60
CA THR A 124 4.23 -14.51 -1.63
C THR A 124 3.03 -13.92 -2.40
N ILE A 125 2.85 -12.59 -2.40
CA ILE A 125 1.80 -11.93 -3.19
C ILE A 125 2.31 -11.56 -4.58
N ARG A 126 3.54 -11.08 -4.69
CA ARG A 126 4.10 -10.49 -5.91
C ARG A 126 4.38 -11.53 -6.99
N LYS A 127 4.90 -12.71 -6.62
CA LYS A 127 5.49 -13.68 -7.57
C LYS A 127 4.56 -14.82 -7.99
N GLN A 128 3.36 -14.91 -7.45
CA GLN A 128 2.52 -16.11 -7.61
C GLN A 128 1.30 -15.96 -8.51
N ASN A 129 1.09 -14.78 -9.14
CA ASN A 129 -0.13 -14.58 -9.91
C ASN A 129 0.05 -13.52 -10.99
N ASP A 130 -0.28 -13.90 -12.23
CA ASP A 130 -0.21 -13.03 -13.41
C ASP A 130 -1.20 -11.85 -13.39
N TYR A 131 -2.10 -11.79 -12.40
CA TYR A 131 -3.09 -10.73 -12.25
C TYR A 131 -2.73 -9.71 -11.17
N VAL A 132 -1.62 -9.87 -10.46
CA VAL A 132 -1.18 -8.96 -9.40
C VAL A 132 -0.18 -7.94 -9.92
N TYR A 133 -0.50 -6.66 -9.76
CA TYR A 133 0.34 -5.52 -10.16
C TYR A 133 0.74 -4.73 -8.93
N THR A 134 2.04 -4.54 -8.69
CA THR A 134 2.53 -3.80 -7.53
C THR A 134 3.32 -2.58 -7.96
N VAL A 135 3.10 -1.46 -7.30
CA VAL A 135 3.82 -0.19 -7.54
C VAL A 135 4.89 0.10 -6.49
N ARG A 136 4.86 -0.61 -5.37
CA ARG A 136 5.82 -0.47 -4.26
C ARG A 136 7.01 -1.41 -4.39
N SER A 137 8.09 -1.12 -3.65
CA SER A 137 9.25 -2.01 -3.49
C SER A 137 8.89 -3.32 -2.76
N SER A 138 9.74 -4.33 -2.87
CA SER A 138 9.60 -5.53 -2.06
C SER A 138 10.14 -5.33 -0.64
N TYR A 139 9.67 -6.14 0.30
CA TYR A 139 10.29 -6.16 1.64
C TYR A 139 11.75 -6.58 1.58
N ALA A 140 12.15 -7.39 0.60
CA ALA A 140 13.54 -7.75 0.39
C ALA A 140 14.40 -6.53 0.00
N ASP A 141 13.89 -5.62 -0.85
CA ASP A 141 14.58 -4.39 -1.22
C ASP A 141 14.71 -3.45 -0.02
N GLU A 142 13.63 -3.27 0.75
CA GLU A 142 13.63 -2.46 1.97
C GLU A 142 14.61 -3.01 3.01
N ILE A 143 14.52 -4.32 3.32
CA ILE A 143 15.41 -5.01 4.25
C ILE A 143 16.86 -4.91 3.79
N GLY A 144 17.11 -5.14 2.50
CA GLY A 144 18.43 -5.00 1.91
C GLY A 144 19.03 -3.61 2.14
N LYS A 145 18.24 -2.56 1.91
CA LYS A 145 18.67 -1.17 2.15
C LYS A 145 18.92 -0.87 3.63
N ILE A 146 18.01 -1.29 4.52
CA ILE A 146 18.13 -1.09 5.97
C ILE A 146 19.36 -1.81 6.52
N VAL A 147 19.53 -3.10 6.19
CA VAL A 147 20.65 -3.92 6.68
C VAL A 147 21.99 -3.40 6.17
N ASN A 148 22.02 -2.93 4.89
CA ASN A 148 23.22 -2.31 4.33
C ASN A 148 23.56 -0.99 5.04
N PHE A 149 22.56 -0.15 5.30
CA PHE A 149 22.76 1.12 5.99
C PHE A 149 23.39 0.91 7.37
N TRP A 150 22.76 0.11 8.22
CA TRP A 150 23.22 -0.12 9.58
C TRP A 150 24.49 -0.97 9.64
N GLY A 151 24.61 -1.99 8.78
CA GLY A 151 25.78 -2.86 8.71
C GLY A 151 27.06 -2.11 8.31
N ASN A 152 26.97 -1.19 7.35
CA ASN A 152 28.09 -0.34 6.95
C ASN A 152 28.52 0.64 8.06
N LEU A 153 27.62 0.96 9.01
CA LEU A 153 27.92 1.73 10.21
C LEU A 153 28.42 0.85 11.38
N GLY A 154 28.66 -0.45 11.15
CA GLY A 154 29.12 -1.39 12.17
C GLY A 154 28.03 -1.90 13.11
N SER A 155 26.76 -1.56 12.89
CA SER A 155 25.62 -1.95 13.73
C SER A 155 25.01 -3.24 13.22
N THR A 156 25.62 -4.38 13.57
CA THR A 156 25.28 -5.71 13.04
C THR A 156 24.56 -6.63 14.03
N ARG A 157 24.47 -6.26 15.32
CA ARG A 157 23.62 -6.98 16.29
C ARG A 157 22.17 -6.50 16.11
N VAL A 158 21.38 -7.30 15.42
CA VAL A 158 20.00 -6.97 15.03
C VAL A 158 19.01 -7.88 15.75
N ALA A 159 17.97 -7.32 16.37
CA ALA A 159 16.76 -8.05 16.73
C ALA A 159 15.66 -7.70 15.74
N VAL A 160 14.85 -8.68 15.35
CA VAL A 160 13.77 -8.51 14.38
C VAL A 160 12.43 -8.77 15.06
N LEU A 161 11.61 -7.73 15.20
CA LEU A 161 10.19 -7.91 15.55
C LEU A 161 9.42 -8.30 14.29
N HIS A 162 8.86 -9.50 14.30
CA HIS A 162 8.09 -10.01 13.17
C HIS A 162 6.82 -10.73 13.62
N TYR A 163 5.86 -10.91 12.71
CA TYR A 163 4.70 -11.73 13.00
C TYR A 163 5.05 -13.22 13.05
N ASP A 164 4.38 -13.96 13.94
CA ASP A 164 4.45 -15.42 14.05
C ASP A 164 3.56 -16.08 12.98
N ASP A 165 3.91 -15.84 11.72
CA ASP A 165 3.25 -16.42 10.55
C ASP A 165 4.24 -16.55 9.37
N LYS A 166 3.76 -17.10 8.26
CA LYS A 166 4.59 -17.34 7.07
C LYS A 166 5.28 -16.07 6.57
N VAL A 167 4.56 -14.93 6.48
CA VAL A 167 5.13 -13.69 5.95
C VAL A 167 6.13 -13.08 6.95
N GLY A 168 5.83 -13.12 8.24
CA GLY A 168 6.78 -12.67 9.26
C GLY A 168 8.06 -13.50 9.27
N LYS A 169 7.94 -14.83 9.10
CA LYS A 169 9.09 -15.71 8.96
C LYS A 169 9.90 -15.41 7.69
N GLU A 170 9.24 -15.19 6.54
CA GLU A 170 9.93 -14.79 5.30
C GLU A 170 10.74 -13.48 5.50
N ASN A 171 10.17 -12.49 6.19
CA ASN A 171 10.87 -11.25 6.51
C ASN A 171 12.09 -11.50 7.41
N TYR A 172 11.95 -12.31 8.47
CA TYR A 172 13.05 -12.69 9.34
C TYR A 172 14.17 -13.39 8.56
N ASP A 173 13.82 -14.39 7.76
CA ASP A 173 14.79 -15.15 6.94
C ASP A 173 15.51 -14.22 5.95
N THR A 174 14.82 -13.22 5.39
CA THR A 174 15.41 -12.20 4.51
C THR A 174 16.44 -11.33 5.26
N VAL A 175 16.11 -10.90 6.48
CA VAL A 175 17.06 -10.16 7.34
C VAL A 175 18.28 -11.03 7.67
N ALA A 176 18.06 -12.29 8.04
CA ALA A 176 19.13 -13.24 8.35
C ALA A 176 20.05 -13.46 7.13
N GLN A 177 19.48 -13.60 5.95
CA GLN A 177 20.28 -13.72 4.71
C GLN A 177 21.08 -12.45 4.42
N ALA A 178 20.45 -11.26 4.57
CA ALA A 178 21.14 -9.99 4.33
C ALA A 178 22.29 -9.72 5.31
N LEU A 179 22.18 -10.20 6.56
CA LEU A 179 23.21 -10.04 7.59
C LEU A 179 24.42 -10.98 7.43
N LYS A 180 24.29 -12.05 6.65
CA LYS A 180 25.41 -13.02 6.44
C LYS A 180 26.70 -12.36 5.96
N LYS A 181 26.60 -11.36 5.07
CA LYS A 181 27.78 -10.64 4.57
C LYS A 181 28.52 -9.84 5.64
N PHE A 182 27.85 -9.56 6.78
CA PHE A 182 28.46 -8.93 7.95
C PHE A 182 28.84 -9.94 9.05
N GLY A 183 28.72 -11.25 8.77
CA GLY A 183 29.05 -12.32 9.73
C GLY A 183 28.12 -12.38 10.93
N SER A 184 26.87 -11.88 10.80
CA SER A 184 25.91 -11.78 11.92
C SER A 184 24.62 -12.54 11.64
N THR A 185 23.95 -12.94 12.73
CA THR A 185 22.62 -13.58 12.71
C THR A 185 21.67 -12.78 13.59
N PRO A 186 20.46 -12.46 13.14
CA PRO A 186 19.52 -11.67 13.94
C PRO A 186 18.87 -12.51 15.04
N THR A 187 18.44 -11.83 16.12
CA THR A 187 17.55 -12.42 17.12
C THR A 187 16.09 -12.30 16.67
N SER A 188 15.36 -13.41 16.70
CA SER A 188 13.92 -13.45 16.37
C SER A 188 13.07 -13.04 17.57
N ILE A 189 12.17 -12.06 17.36
CA ILE A 189 11.16 -11.62 18.34
C ILE A 189 9.80 -11.78 17.67
N ALA A 190 9.16 -12.91 17.89
CA ALA A 190 7.88 -13.22 17.25
C ALA A 190 6.69 -12.70 18.06
N VAL A 191 5.70 -12.14 17.38
CA VAL A 191 4.42 -11.68 17.96
C VAL A 191 3.25 -12.18 17.13
N LYS A 192 2.18 -12.61 17.76
CA LYS A 192 0.95 -13.01 17.05
C LYS A 192 0.20 -11.79 16.54
N ARG A 193 -0.47 -11.94 15.40
CA ARG A 193 -1.34 -10.86 14.89
C ARG A 193 -2.51 -10.59 15.81
N ASN A 194 -2.89 -9.33 15.90
CA ASN A 194 -4.00 -8.85 16.71
C ASN A 194 -3.86 -9.21 18.21
N THR A 195 -2.62 -9.33 18.68
CA THR A 195 -2.30 -9.46 20.11
C THR A 195 -1.34 -8.36 20.55
N ASP A 196 -1.36 -8.03 21.82
CA ASP A 196 -0.40 -7.12 22.42
C ASP A 196 0.99 -7.76 22.51
N VAL A 197 2.01 -6.91 22.57
CA VAL A 197 3.39 -7.31 22.86
C VAL A 197 3.47 -7.63 24.36
N ALA A 198 3.81 -8.87 24.67
CA ALA A 198 3.92 -9.33 26.06
C ALA A 198 5.30 -9.00 26.64
N ALA A 199 5.40 -9.08 27.97
CA ALA A 199 6.68 -8.88 28.69
C ALA A 199 7.80 -9.83 28.22
N GLU A 200 7.44 -11.00 27.69
CA GLU A 200 8.39 -11.96 27.13
C GLU A 200 9.15 -11.40 25.92
N GLN A 201 8.46 -10.75 24.96
CA GLN A 201 9.12 -10.13 23.81
C GLN A 201 10.04 -8.99 24.24
N VAL A 202 9.64 -8.20 25.23
CA VAL A 202 10.49 -7.15 25.81
C VAL A 202 11.74 -7.75 26.41
N LYS A 203 11.60 -8.81 27.23
CA LYS A 203 12.71 -9.54 27.84
C LYS A 203 13.67 -10.09 26.78
N GLN A 204 13.15 -10.71 25.72
CA GLN A 204 13.97 -11.22 24.62
C GLN A 204 14.82 -10.13 23.96
N VAL A 205 14.29 -8.91 23.75
CA VAL A 205 15.08 -7.78 23.23
C VAL A 205 16.15 -7.35 24.24
N LEU A 206 15.79 -7.24 25.53
CA LEU A 206 16.73 -6.84 26.58
C LEU A 206 17.90 -7.82 26.73
N ASP A 207 17.62 -9.11 26.66
CA ASP A 207 18.62 -10.18 26.73
C ASP A 207 19.53 -10.20 25.50
N ALA A 208 18.96 -10.03 24.30
CA ALA A 208 19.71 -9.97 23.04
C ALA A 208 20.60 -8.71 22.95
N ASN A 209 20.26 -7.66 23.65
CA ASN A 209 20.97 -6.37 23.68
C ASN A 209 21.43 -5.91 22.28
N PRO A 210 20.49 -5.75 21.31
CA PRO A 210 20.82 -5.41 19.93
C PRO A 210 21.31 -3.97 19.80
N ASN A 211 22.04 -3.68 18.70
CA ASN A 211 22.26 -2.30 18.27
C ASN A 211 21.03 -1.75 17.54
N VAL A 212 20.40 -2.60 16.73
CA VAL A 212 19.26 -2.24 15.88
C VAL A 212 18.08 -3.16 16.19
N LEU A 213 16.91 -2.56 16.44
CA LEU A 213 15.62 -3.23 16.45
C LEU A 213 14.96 -2.97 15.08
N LEU A 214 14.95 -4.00 14.22
CA LEU A 214 14.28 -3.95 12.94
C LEU A 214 12.85 -4.46 13.10
N VAL A 215 11.87 -3.63 12.72
CA VAL A 215 10.45 -3.92 12.87
C VAL A 215 9.84 -4.26 11.51
N THR A 216 9.22 -5.43 11.40
CA THR A 216 8.54 -5.88 10.18
C THR A 216 7.03 -6.08 10.38
N THR A 217 6.51 -5.57 11.50
CA THR A 217 5.07 -5.61 11.84
C THR A 217 4.37 -4.30 11.47
N SER A 218 3.04 -4.23 11.64
CA SER A 218 2.33 -2.96 11.58
C SER A 218 2.65 -2.06 12.79
N TYR A 219 2.16 -0.82 12.77
CA TYR A 219 2.50 0.20 13.78
C TYR A 219 2.15 -0.17 15.22
N ALA A 220 1.05 -0.89 15.46
CA ALA A 220 0.55 -1.13 16.82
C ALA A 220 1.54 -1.96 17.66
N PRO A 221 1.93 -3.21 17.30
CA PRO A 221 2.93 -3.95 18.07
C PRO A 221 4.30 -3.28 18.05
N ALA A 222 4.66 -2.57 16.97
CA ALA A 222 5.91 -1.81 16.90
C ALA A 222 5.95 -0.73 18.00
N ALA A 223 4.91 0.10 18.09
CA ALA A 223 4.81 1.16 19.08
C ALA A 223 4.77 0.63 20.52
N GLN A 224 4.04 -0.48 20.76
CA GLN A 224 4.00 -1.11 22.07
C GLN A 224 5.38 -1.57 22.54
N LEU A 225 6.13 -2.28 21.68
CA LEU A 225 7.48 -2.75 22.02
C LEU A 225 8.43 -1.57 22.27
N VAL A 226 8.46 -0.58 21.39
CA VAL A 226 9.34 0.59 21.51
C VAL A 226 9.10 1.35 22.81
N LYS A 227 7.82 1.61 23.15
CA LYS A 227 7.45 2.30 24.40
C LYS A 227 7.89 1.53 25.65
N GLN A 228 7.68 0.21 25.66
CA GLN A 228 8.10 -0.63 26.79
C GLN A 228 9.64 -0.67 26.93
N LEU A 229 10.39 -0.72 25.81
CA LEU A 229 11.84 -0.70 25.81
C LEU A 229 12.41 0.64 26.28
N LYS A 230 11.80 1.77 25.94
CA LYS A 230 12.24 3.09 26.44
C LYS A 230 12.16 3.19 27.96
N GLY A 231 11.20 2.54 28.58
CA GLY A 231 11.09 2.42 30.04
C GLY A 231 12.28 1.69 30.71
N SER A 232 13.07 0.94 29.94
CA SER A 232 14.26 0.21 30.46
C SER A 232 15.50 1.08 30.62
N GLY A 233 15.49 2.34 30.15
CA GLY A 233 16.65 3.23 30.14
C GLY A 233 17.72 2.89 29.09
N LYS A 234 17.54 1.82 28.30
CA LYS A 234 18.42 1.48 27.18
C LYS A 234 17.97 2.19 25.89
N GLN A 235 18.92 2.58 25.06
CA GLN A 235 18.65 3.16 23.76
C GLN A 235 18.91 2.14 22.65
N TYR A 236 17.99 2.05 21.72
CA TYR A 236 18.08 1.20 20.54
C TYR A 236 17.88 2.05 19.28
N MET A 237 18.59 1.75 18.22
CA MET A 237 18.27 2.25 16.89
C MET A 237 17.10 1.45 16.36
N VAL A 238 15.94 2.09 16.23
CA VAL A 238 14.71 1.44 15.74
C VAL A 238 14.52 1.79 14.28
N THR A 239 14.34 0.78 13.45
CA THR A 239 14.00 0.95 12.02
C THR A 239 12.84 0.04 11.65
N SER A 240 11.86 0.55 10.95
CA SER A 240 10.74 -0.26 10.47
C SER A 240 10.68 -0.35 8.96
N LEU A 241 10.01 -1.39 8.45
CA LEU A 241 9.57 -1.44 7.06
C LEU A 241 8.44 -0.43 6.83
N SER A 242 8.24 -0.06 5.57
CA SER A 242 7.17 0.85 5.13
C SER A 242 5.77 0.37 5.55
N PHE A 243 5.58 -0.95 5.66
CA PHE A 243 4.32 -1.57 6.10
C PHE A 243 3.87 -1.14 7.49
N ALA A 244 4.77 -0.71 8.37
CA ALA A 244 4.37 -0.18 9.67
C ALA A 244 3.43 1.04 9.53
N GLY A 245 3.52 1.77 8.41
CA GLY A 245 2.81 3.02 8.22
C GLY A 245 3.48 4.15 8.99
N ALA A 246 4.25 4.98 8.31
CA ALA A 246 5.08 6.00 8.95
C ALA A 246 4.26 6.94 9.85
N SER A 247 3.14 7.48 9.32
CA SER A 247 2.28 8.39 10.06
C SER A 247 1.60 7.72 11.26
N GLN A 248 1.13 6.50 11.08
CA GLN A 248 0.48 5.72 12.13
C GLN A 248 1.49 5.37 13.25
N LEU A 249 2.70 4.95 12.87
CA LEU A 249 3.75 4.64 13.84
C LEU A 249 4.19 5.89 14.60
N GLY A 250 4.42 7.01 13.91
CA GLY A 250 4.79 8.27 14.54
C GLY A 250 3.75 8.78 15.53
N LYS A 251 2.47 8.80 15.14
CA LYS A 251 1.35 9.16 16.03
C LYS A 251 1.24 8.21 17.22
N ALA A 252 1.35 6.90 16.98
CA ALA A 252 1.27 5.90 18.05
C ALA A 252 2.42 6.03 19.04
N LEU A 253 3.61 6.40 18.59
CA LEU A 253 4.78 6.63 19.45
C LEU A 253 4.70 7.99 20.17
N GLY A 254 4.19 9.03 19.52
CA GLY A 254 4.23 10.39 20.05
C GLY A 254 5.67 10.87 20.29
N PRO A 255 6.01 11.40 21.48
CA PRO A 255 7.38 11.84 21.80
C PRO A 255 8.44 10.73 21.61
N ASP A 256 8.04 9.47 21.74
CA ASP A 256 8.91 8.31 21.56
C ASP A 256 9.29 8.02 20.10
N ALA A 257 8.73 8.72 19.13
CA ALA A 257 9.11 8.62 17.72
C ALA A 257 10.51 9.17 17.42
N THR A 258 11.04 10.01 18.32
CA THR A 258 12.38 10.60 18.15
C THR A 258 13.45 9.50 18.07
N GLY A 259 14.22 9.50 16.96
CA GLY A 259 15.27 8.50 16.71
C GLY A 259 14.76 7.21 16.06
N VAL A 260 13.47 7.09 15.79
CA VAL A 260 12.91 5.98 15.03
C VAL A 260 12.98 6.31 13.55
N SER A 261 13.49 5.38 12.76
CA SER A 261 13.50 5.47 11.29
C SER A 261 12.50 4.49 10.67
N VAL A 262 12.09 4.78 9.44
CA VAL A 262 11.16 3.97 8.68
C VAL A 262 11.58 3.95 7.21
N ALA A 263 11.49 2.78 6.58
CA ALA A 263 11.56 2.72 5.12
C ALA A 263 10.29 3.35 4.53
N ILE A 264 10.46 4.12 3.49
CA ILE A 264 9.37 4.62 2.65
C ILE A 264 9.62 4.18 1.21
N ASP A 265 8.55 3.82 0.52
CA ASP A 265 8.58 3.27 -0.84
C ASP A 265 7.97 4.22 -1.88
N VAL A 266 7.62 5.42 -1.44
CA VAL A 266 7.24 6.57 -2.28
C VAL A 266 7.89 7.84 -1.74
N PRO A 267 8.05 8.90 -2.54
CA PRO A 267 8.53 10.18 -2.06
C PRO A 267 7.64 10.74 -0.93
N ALA A 268 8.27 11.35 0.06
CA ALA A 268 7.55 11.94 1.19
C ALA A 268 6.56 13.04 0.73
N PRO A 269 5.36 13.16 1.34
CA PRO A 269 4.35 14.15 0.93
C PRO A 269 4.83 15.60 0.95
N ARG A 270 5.89 15.91 1.68
CA ARG A 270 6.51 17.25 1.73
C ARG A 270 7.44 17.57 0.54
N ALA A 271 7.79 16.57 -0.28
CA ALA A 271 8.68 16.74 -1.43
C ALA A 271 7.95 17.37 -2.62
N GLN A 272 7.38 18.57 -2.42
CA GLN A 272 6.47 19.26 -3.34
C GLN A 272 7.09 19.64 -4.69
N THR A 273 8.41 19.56 -4.82
CA THR A 273 9.10 19.76 -6.11
C THR A 273 8.96 18.55 -7.05
N ILE A 274 8.52 17.40 -6.53
CA ILE A 274 8.23 16.21 -7.32
C ILE A 274 6.80 16.30 -7.84
N PRO A 275 6.56 16.32 -9.17
CA PRO A 275 5.26 16.62 -9.75
C PRO A 275 4.13 15.71 -9.25
N VAL A 276 4.36 14.39 -9.10
CA VAL A 276 3.33 13.47 -8.59
C VAL A 276 2.99 13.74 -7.12
N VAL A 277 3.95 14.17 -6.32
CA VAL A 277 3.71 14.52 -4.91
C VAL A 277 2.83 15.75 -4.83
N HIS A 278 3.14 16.79 -5.60
CA HIS A 278 2.34 18.00 -5.68
C HIS A 278 0.92 17.68 -6.16
N GLU A 279 0.77 16.92 -7.23
CA GLU A 279 -0.52 16.50 -7.77
C GLU A 279 -1.39 15.72 -6.76
N CYS A 280 -0.77 14.78 -6.03
CA CYS A 280 -1.48 13.99 -5.03
C CYS A 280 -1.90 14.81 -3.82
N THR A 281 -1.05 15.74 -3.36
CA THR A 281 -1.40 16.64 -2.23
C THR A 281 -2.49 17.63 -2.60
N GLU A 282 -2.51 18.14 -3.83
CA GLU A 282 -3.62 18.95 -4.34
C GLU A 282 -4.92 18.15 -4.40
N ALA A 283 -4.87 16.92 -4.94
CA ALA A 283 -6.04 16.03 -5.00
C ALA A 283 -6.57 15.70 -3.62
N TRP A 284 -5.68 15.48 -2.64
CA TRP A 284 -6.01 15.24 -1.24
C TRP A 284 -6.77 16.42 -0.63
N ALA A 285 -6.25 17.63 -0.80
CA ALA A 285 -6.90 18.86 -0.32
C ALA A 285 -8.26 19.10 -1.01
N ALA A 286 -8.34 18.91 -2.33
CA ALA A 286 -9.57 19.04 -3.12
C ALA A 286 -10.64 17.98 -2.76
N ALA A 287 -10.22 16.82 -2.22
CA ALA A 287 -11.12 15.82 -1.68
C ALA A 287 -11.66 16.17 -0.28
N GLY A 288 -11.29 17.33 0.28
CA GLY A 288 -11.78 17.81 1.58
C GLY A 288 -11.07 17.20 2.79
N GLN A 289 -9.92 16.57 2.59
CA GLN A 289 -9.13 16.03 3.68
C GLN A 289 -8.46 17.17 4.47
N LYS A 290 -8.63 17.17 5.79
CA LYS A 290 -8.15 18.25 6.68
C LYS A 290 -6.74 17.99 7.21
N GLU A 291 -6.43 16.72 7.46
CA GLU A 291 -5.12 16.32 7.96
C GLU A 291 -4.07 16.31 6.83
N PRO A 292 -2.80 16.56 7.13
CA PRO A 292 -1.73 16.39 6.15
C PRO A 292 -1.75 14.98 5.55
N MET A 293 -1.45 14.89 4.25
CA MET A 293 -1.39 13.61 3.56
C MET A 293 -0.27 12.74 4.15
N SER A 294 -0.60 11.50 4.52
CA SER A 294 0.38 10.53 5.01
C SER A 294 1.19 9.90 3.87
N VAL A 295 2.33 9.27 4.18
CA VAL A 295 3.09 8.47 3.20
C VAL A 295 2.22 7.35 2.62
N THR A 296 1.41 6.69 3.45
CA THR A 296 0.46 5.65 3.03
C THR A 296 -0.58 6.17 2.04
N ALA A 297 -1.16 7.34 2.31
CA ALA A 297 -2.12 7.97 1.40
C ALA A 297 -1.45 8.42 0.10
N MET A 298 -0.20 8.91 0.16
CA MET A 298 0.60 9.25 -1.02
C MET A 298 0.85 8.03 -1.90
N GLU A 299 1.27 6.90 -1.32
CA GLU A 299 1.45 5.65 -2.06
C GLU A 299 0.17 5.24 -2.78
N SER A 300 -0.95 5.28 -2.07
CA SER A 300 -2.24 4.91 -2.64
C SER A 300 -2.70 5.87 -3.74
N CYS A 301 -2.42 7.16 -3.61
CA CYS A 301 -2.70 8.15 -4.67
C CYS A 301 -1.85 7.90 -5.91
N ILE A 302 -0.55 7.65 -5.75
CA ILE A 302 0.35 7.30 -6.86
C ILE A 302 -0.11 6.01 -7.54
N ALA A 303 -0.49 4.98 -6.75
CA ALA A 303 -1.03 3.74 -7.28
C ALA A 303 -2.33 3.97 -8.07
N ALA A 304 -3.24 4.80 -7.56
CA ALA A 304 -4.47 5.17 -8.26
C ALA A 304 -4.16 5.89 -9.58
N LYS A 305 -3.17 6.78 -9.62
CA LYS A 305 -2.72 7.45 -10.85
C LYS A 305 -2.23 6.44 -11.88
N VAL A 306 -1.42 5.48 -11.49
CA VAL A 306 -0.91 4.44 -12.39
C VAL A 306 -2.05 3.55 -12.91
N LEU A 307 -3.01 3.17 -12.06
CA LEU A 307 -4.18 2.42 -12.48
C LEU A 307 -5.04 3.20 -13.48
N VAL A 308 -5.24 4.49 -13.23
CA VAL A 308 -5.98 5.40 -14.15
C VAL A 308 -5.29 5.45 -15.51
N GLU A 309 -3.97 5.48 -15.55
CA GLU A 309 -3.24 5.42 -16.83
C GLU A 309 -3.49 4.11 -17.57
N GLY A 310 -3.45 2.96 -16.86
CA GLY A 310 -3.85 1.67 -17.42
C GLY A 310 -5.29 1.70 -17.97
N MET A 311 -6.24 2.27 -17.25
CA MET A 311 -7.62 2.40 -17.72
C MET A 311 -7.75 3.27 -18.98
N ARG A 312 -6.99 4.36 -19.09
CA ARG A 312 -7.00 5.24 -20.29
C ARG A 312 -6.62 4.49 -21.56
N HIS A 313 -5.69 3.54 -21.45
CA HIS A 313 -5.19 2.74 -22.57
C HIS A 313 -5.95 1.43 -22.79
N ALA A 314 -6.99 1.14 -21.99
CA ALA A 314 -7.77 -0.11 -22.09
C ALA A 314 -8.72 -0.19 -23.32
N GLY A 315 -8.68 0.79 -24.22
CA GLY A 315 -9.52 0.83 -25.43
C GLY A 315 -10.88 1.50 -25.18
N LYS A 316 -11.91 1.06 -25.91
CA LYS A 316 -13.25 1.70 -25.87
C LYS A 316 -14.01 1.39 -24.59
N GLU A 317 -13.73 0.27 -23.95
CA GLU A 317 -14.37 -0.19 -22.72
C GLU A 317 -13.32 -0.76 -21.77
N VAL A 318 -13.43 -0.41 -20.48
CA VAL A 318 -12.55 -0.95 -19.43
C VAL A 318 -13.18 -2.24 -18.91
N THR A 319 -12.68 -3.38 -19.39
CA THR A 319 -12.97 -4.71 -18.87
C THR A 319 -11.78 -5.26 -18.12
N ARG A 320 -11.94 -6.37 -17.39
CA ARG A 320 -10.80 -7.06 -16.72
C ARG A 320 -9.70 -7.40 -17.72
N ALA A 321 -10.08 -7.95 -18.88
CA ALA A 321 -9.13 -8.38 -19.92
C ALA A 321 -8.45 -7.18 -20.60
N SER A 322 -9.20 -6.12 -20.97
CA SER A 322 -8.63 -4.95 -21.61
C SER A 322 -7.72 -4.16 -20.66
N LEU A 323 -8.08 -4.09 -19.38
CA LEU A 323 -7.24 -3.46 -18.36
C LEU A 323 -5.96 -4.26 -18.12
N GLN A 324 -6.03 -5.59 -17.99
CA GLN A 324 -4.85 -6.43 -17.88
C GLN A 324 -3.91 -6.22 -19.07
N HIS A 325 -4.44 -6.32 -20.29
CA HIS A 325 -3.65 -6.13 -21.51
C HIS A 325 -2.98 -4.74 -21.55
N SER A 326 -3.71 -3.70 -21.14
CA SER A 326 -3.19 -2.34 -21.05
C SER A 326 -2.09 -2.20 -20.02
N LEU A 327 -2.26 -2.79 -18.83
CA LEU A 327 -1.23 -2.76 -17.79
C LEU A 327 0.02 -3.54 -18.21
N ASP A 328 -0.13 -4.71 -18.85
CA ASP A 328 0.99 -5.49 -19.41
C ASP A 328 1.76 -4.72 -20.49
N GLY A 329 1.05 -3.91 -21.27
CA GLY A 329 1.61 -3.06 -22.32
C GLY A 329 2.10 -1.69 -21.84
N LEU A 330 1.94 -1.34 -20.55
CA LEU A 330 2.27 -0.01 -20.05
C LEU A 330 3.75 0.35 -20.22
N GLY A 331 4.63 -0.65 -20.17
CA GLY A 331 6.06 -0.43 -20.29
C GLY A 331 6.59 0.41 -19.12
N ARG A 332 7.54 1.32 -19.45
CA ARG A 332 8.06 2.29 -18.49
C ARG A 332 7.16 3.53 -18.49
N TYR A 333 6.50 3.77 -17.38
CA TYR A 333 5.64 4.94 -17.17
C TYR A 333 6.20 5.81 -16.04
N ASP A 334 6.41 7.09 -16.32
CA ASP A 334 6.76 8.09 -15.33
C ASP A 334 5.50 8.82 -14.87
N ALA A 335 5.08 8.55 -13.64
CA ALA A 335 3.91 9.18 -13.05
C ALA A 335 4.16 10.64 -12.60
N GLY A 336 5.27 11.23 -12.99
CA GLY A 336 5.69 12.57 -12.57
C GLY A 336 6.78 12.54 -11.50
N GLY A 337 7.88 11.85 -11.81
CA GLY A 337 9.01 11.65 -10.89
C GLY A 337 8.93 10.38 -10.06
N TYR A 338 7.90 9.55 -10.27
CA TYR A 338 7.80 8.19 -9.74
C TYR A 338 7.59 7.22 -10.90
N VAL A 339 8.59 6.40 -11.16
CA VAL A 339 8.62 5.51 -12.33
C VAL A 339 8.13 4.12 -11.95
N VAL A 340 7.19 3.61 -12.76
CA VAL A 340 6.77 2.21 -12.75
C VAL A 340 7.07 1.56 -14.09
N GLN A 341 7.22 0.24 -14.09
CA GLN A 341 7.43 -0.53 -15.31
C GLN A 341 6.71 -1.87 -15.21
N PHE A 342 5.71 -2.06 -16.06
CA PHE A 342 5.04 -3.35 -16.23
C PHE A 342 5.34 -3.91 -17.62
N LYS A 343 5.41 -5.24 -17.70
CA LYS A 343 5.53 -5.99 -18.96
C LYS A 343 4.95 -7.38 -18.73
N PRO A 344 4.55 -8.10 -19.79
CA PRO A 344 4.08 -9.48 -19.66
C PRO A 344 5.03 -10.33 -18.81
N GLY A 345 4.49 -10.99 -17.77
CA GLY A 345 5.25 -11.82 -16.84
C GLY A 345 6.11 -11.07 -15.81
N SER A 346 6.01 -9.71 -15.75
CA SER A 346 6.72 -8.90 -14.73
C SER A 346 5.87 -7.69 -14.33
N HIS A 347 5.08 -7.85 -13.29
CA HIS A 347 4.08 -6.91 -12.81
C HIS A 347 4.46 -6.22 -11.48
N TYR A 348 5.75 -6.23 -11.12
CA TYR A 348 6.26 -5.61 -9.88
C TYR A 348 7.29 -4.56 -10.22
N SER A 349 7.02 -3.34 -9.87
CA SER A 349 7.71 -2.20 -10.42
C SER A 349 8.34 -1.25 -9.41
N GLY A 350 8.00 -1.29 -8.15
CA GLY A 350 8.55 -0.35 -7.18
C GLY A 350 10.04 -0.62 -6.92
N THR A 351 10.89 0.37 -7.17
CA THR A 351 12.32 0.35 -6.84
C THR A 351 12.73 1.47 -5.89
N PHE A 352 11.80 2.40 -5.62
CA PHE A 352 12.06 3.50 -4.70
C PHE A 352 12.05 2.97 -3.26
N VAL A 353 13.14 3.15 -2.55
CA VAL A 353 13.25 2.93 -1.10
C VAL A 353 14.10 4.05 -0.53
N SER A 354 13.56 4.77 0.47
CA SER A 354 14.33 5.71 1.28
C SER A 354 14.18 5.36 2.76
N ILE A 355 15.17 5.75 3.58
CA ILE A 355 15.10 5.61 5.03
C ILE A 355 14.90 7.01 5.58
N ALA A 356 13.75 7.24 6.22
CA ALA A 356 13.38 8.52 6.78
C ALA A 356 13.26 8.44 8.31
N LEU A 357 13.49 9.56 8.98
CA LEU A 357 13.26 9.71 10.42
C LEU A 357 11.80 10.08 10.68
N LEU A 358 11.21 9.48 11.70
CA LEU A 358 9.88 9.83 12.17
C LEU A 358 9.89 11.09 13.03
N THR A 359 8.81 11.87 12.90
CA THR A 359 8.47 12.92 13.85
C THR A 359 7.33 12.48 14.78
N PRO A 360 7.16 13.10 15.95
CA PRO A 360 6.03 12.83 16.85
C PRO A 360 4.64 13.07 16.20
N SER A 361 4.56 13.91 15.18
CA SER A 361 3.33 14.17 14.40
C SER A 361 3.03 13.08 13.36
N GLY A 362 3.96 12.12 13.14
CA GLY A 362 3.83 11.10 12.09
C GLY A 362 4.30 11.56 10.72
N GLU A 363 4.94 12.71 10.60
CA GLU A 363 5.64 13.12 9.40
C GLU A 363 7.00 12.41 9.29
N VAL A 364 7.54 12.37 8.09
CA VAL A 364 8.87 11.81 7.81
C VAL A 364 9.84 12.88 7.35
N ARG A 365 11.11 12.71 7.73
CA ARG A 365 12.24 13.54 7.27
C ARG A 365 13.30 12.64 6.65
N GLU A 366 13.57 12.85 5.38
CA GLU A 366 14.66 12.22 4.62
C GLU A 366 15.97 12.98 4.82
#